data_83c8e653c710edf518a95a22edf55d0f
#
_entry.id   83c8e653c710edf518a95a22edf55d0f
#
_cell.length_a   1.000
_cell.length_b   1.000
_cell.length_c   1.000
_cell.angle_alpha   90.00
_cell.angle_beta   90.00
_cell.angle_gamma   90.00
#
_symmetry.space_group_name_H-M   'P 1'
#
loop_
_entity.id
_entity.type
_entity.pdbx_description
1 polymer ?
#
loop_
_entity_poly.entity_id
_entity_poly.type
_entity_poly.pdbx_seq_one_letter_code
_entity_poly.pdbx_strand_id
1 'polypeptide(L)'
;MRWLRTVGLCLLEVVLLTGCTHQKTQEPKAQAAPIGDDAVAAYRRKHPEAMIGRVVAVRPEDRLLAAGDLPIADFKRGDAVVILGSSQEQIATGDVVSMGKNWIHVHYGEAATGQRAPQLGDLVVRFKNQ
;
A
#
# COMPACT_ATOMS: atom_id res chain seq x y z
N MET A 1 79.07 9.83 21.73
CA MET A 1 78.47 11.01 22.37
C MET A 1 77.15 11.31 21.71
N ARG A 2 76.19 11.08 22.48
CA ARG A 2 75.01 11.94 22.64
C ARG A 2 74.21 12.11 21.39
N TRP A 3 73.03 11.92 21.42
CA TRP A 3 71.91 12.10 22.28
C TRP A 3 70.69 12.07 21.39
N LEU A 4 69.81 11.39 21.78
CA LEU A 4 68.51 11.79 22.34
C LEU A 4 67.44 11.82 21.29
N ARG A 5 66.59 10.95 21.65
CA ARG A 5 65.26 11.34 22.15
C ARG A 5 64.50 12.18 21.18
N THR A 6 63.60 11.59 20.64
CA THR A 6 62.30 12.07 21.08
C THR A 6 61.27 11.02 20.75
N VAL A 7 60.86 10.49 21.76
CA VAL A 7 59.57 9.95 21.97
C VAL A 7 58.53 10.90 21.37
N GLY A 8 58.09 10.62 20.19
CA GLY A 8 56.91 11.17 19.61
C GLY A 8 55.80 10.17 19.83
N LEU A 9 55.26 10.30 20.98
CA LEU A 9 54.02 9.64 21.33
C LEU A 9 52.89 10.28 20.53
N CYS A 10 52.71 9.81 19.33
CA CYS A 10 51.47 10.09 18.63
C CYS A 10 50.45 9.07 19.12
N LEU A 11 49.79 9.48 20.14
CA LEU A 11 48.48 8.95 20.46
C LEU A 11 47.56 9.13 19.24
N LEU A 12 47.52 8.06 18.50
CA LEU A 12 46.51 7.94 17.48
C LEU A 12 45.21 7.58 18.18
N GLU A 13 44.53 8.58 18.61
CA GLU A 13 43.12 8.41 18.95
C GLU A 13 42.35 8.09 17.68
N VAL A 14 42.28 6.82 17.42
CA VAL A 14 41.30 6.33 16.49
C VAL A 14 39.95 6.43 17.19
N VAL A 15 39.35 7.57 17.06
CA VAL A 15 37.93 7.68 17.33
C VAL A 15 37.22 6.94 16.22
N LEU A 16 37.04 5.68 16.44
CA LEU A 16 36.08 4.90 15.70
C LEU A 16 34.68 5.37 16.09
N LEU A 17 34.28 6.45 15.48
CA LEU A 17 32.88 6.80 15.38
C LEU A 17 32.25 5.83 14.39
N THR A 18 32.01 4.64 14.81
CA THR A 18 31.02 3.79 14.20
C THR A 18 29.65 4.38 14.50
N GLY A 19 29.37 5.47 13.85
CA GLY A 19 28.02 5.95 13.72
C GLY A 19 27.29 4.98 12.81
N CYS A 20 26.79 3.91 13.35
CA CYS A 20 25.68 3.20 12.73
C CYS A 20 24.49 4.13 12.78
N THR A 21 24.45 5.08 11.89
CA THR A 21 23.21 5.72 11.55
C THR A 21 22.39 4.66 10.84
N HIS A 22 21.60 3.97 11.61
CA HIS A 22 20.46 3.28 11.07
C HIS A 22 19.57 4.38 10.49
N GLN A 23 19.85 4.76 9.28
CA GLN A 23 18.85 5.46 8.50
C GLN A 23 17.75 4.43 8.30
N LYS A 24 16.76 4.48 9.17
CA LYS A 24 15.45 4.00 8.80
C LYS A 24 15.11 4.78 7.54
N THR A 25 15.22 4.12 6.42
CA THR A 25 14.62 4.58 5.20
C THR A 25 13.14 4.64 5.52
N GLN A 26 12.68 5.80 5.94
CA GLN A 26 11.27 6.07 5.96
C GLN A 26 10.90 6.10 4.49
N GLU A 27 10.33 5.01 4.04
CA GLU A 27 9.56 5.05 2.82
C GLU A 27 8.64 6.25 2.92
N PRO A 28 8.62 7.12 1.89
CA PRO A 28 7.66 8.18 1.89
C PRO A 28 6.28 7.54 1.97
N LYS A 29 5.73 7.54 3.16
CA LYS A 29 4.33 7.24 3.36
C LYS A 29 3.54 8.37 2.75
N ALA A 30 3.35 8.33 1.45
CA ALA A 30 2.24 8.99 0.82
C ALA A 30 0.99 8.20 1.21
N GLN A 31 0.63 8.29 2.47
CA GLN A 31 -0.64 7.79 2.95
C GLN A 31 -1.69 8.80 2.50
N ALA A 32 -2.38 8.46 1.41
CA ALA A 32 -3.73 8.94 1.28
C ALA A 32 -4.45 8.54 2.57
N ALA A 33 -5.08 9.51 3.24
CA ALA A 33 -5.86 9.23 4.43
C ALA A 33 -6.83 8.09 4.11
N PRO A 34 -6.93 7.06 4.95
CA PRO A 34 -7.86 5.97 4.70
C PRO A 34 -9.26 6.56 4.55
N ILE A 35 -10.00 6.08 3.58
CA ILE A 35 -11.39 6.48 3.37
C ILE A 35 -12.12 6.14 4.67
N GLY A 36 -12.70 7.15 5.30
CA GLY A 36 -13.40 6.99 6.57
C GLY A 36 -14.62 6.08 6.43
N ASP A 37 -15.04 5.47 7.51
CA ASP A 37 -16.24 4.61 7.55
C ASP A 37 -17.49 5.33 7.06
N ASP A 38 -17.56 6.63 7.31
CA ASP A 38 -18.66 7.49 6.85
C ASP A 38 -18.72 7.57 5.32
N ALA A 39 -17.58 7.64 4.64
CA ALA A 39 -17.53 7.67 3.19
C ALA A 39 -17.98 6.33 2.58
N VAL A 40 -17.59 5.21 3.19
CA VAL A 40 -18.05 3.87 2.81
C VAL A 40 -19.56 3.74 3.00
N ALA A 41 -20.07 4.17 4.13
CA ALA A 41 -21.50 4.16 4.42
C ALA A 41 -22.30 5.07 3.46
N ALA A 42 -21.76 6.23 3.14
CA ALA A 42 -22.37 7.15 2.16
C ALA A 42 -22.41 6.52 0.75
N TYR A 43 -21.32 5.91 0.32
CA TYR A 43 -21.26 5.21 -0.97
C TYR A 43 -22.25 4.04 -1.02
N ARG A 44 -22.30 3.24 0.05
CA ARG A 44 -23.22 2.10 0.17
C ARG A 44 -24.69 2.52 0.14
N ARG A 45 -25.04 3.69 0.69
CA ARG A 45 -26.40 4.23 0.59
C ARG A 45 -26.78 4.62 -0.84
N LYS A 46 -25.83 5.13 -1.63
CA LYS A 46 -26.07 5.47 -3.03
C LYS A 46 -26.12 4.25 -3.94
N HIS A 47 -25.40 3.21 -3.58
CA HIS A 47 -25.22 1.99 -4.37
C HIS A 47 -25.49 0.75 -3.51
N PRO A 48 -26.75 0.51 -3.12
CA PRO A 48 -27.09 -0.63 -2.24
C PRO A 48 -26.79 -1.98 -2.85
N GLU A 49 -26.72 -2.07 -4.17
CA GLU A 49 -26.36 -3.26 -4.94
C GLU A 49 -24.85 -3.51 -5.00
N ALA A 50 -24.03 -2.57 -4.58
CA ALA A 50 -22.58 -2.68 -4.62
C ALA A 50 -22.03 -3.44 -3.41
N MET A 51 -21.08 -4.33 -3.68
CA MET A 51 -20.24 -4.93 -2.66
C MET A 51 -18.97 -4.10 -2.53
N ILE A 52 -18.70 -3.61 -1.33
CA ILE A 52 -17.64 -2.65 -1.07
C ILE A 52 -16.71 -3.20 -0.02
N GLY A 53 -15.43 -3.27 -0.36
CA GLY A 53 -14.35 -3.60 0.55
C GLY A 53 -13.25 -2.56 0.53
N ARG A 54 -12.21 -2.79 1.32
CA ARG A 54 -11.06 -1.92 1.43
C ARG A 54 -9.79 -2.63 1.02
N VAL A 55 -8.90 -1.91 0.38
CA VAL A 55 -7.55 -2.39 0.11
C VAL A 55 -6.78 -2.48 1.42
N VAL A 56 -6.31 -3.68 1.73
CA VAL A 56 -5.55 -3.99 2.96
C VAL A 56 -4.08 -4.27 2.69
N ALA A 57 -3.71 -4.56 1.45
CA ALA A 57 -2.33 -4.74 1.03
C ALA A 57 -2.19 -4.43 -0.46
N VAL A 58 -1.04 -3.93 -0.87
CA VAL A 58 -0.72 -3.65 -2.28
C VAL A 58 0.69 -4.13 -2.60
N ARG A 59 0.84 -4.78 -3.75
CA ARG A 59 2.12 -5.15 -4.36
C ARG A 59 2.19 -4.52 -5.75
N PRO A 60 2.72 -3.29 -5.84
CA PRO A 60 2.69 -2.51 -7.09
C PRO A 60 3.47 -3.17 -8.22
N GLU A 61 4.57 -3.85 -7.89
CA GLU A 61 5.44 -4.55 -8.85
C GLU A 61 4.72 -5.66 -9.62
N ASP A 62 3.76 -6.30 -8.97
CA ASP A 62 2.96 -7.37 -9.55
C ASP A 62 1.55 -6.90 -9.96
N ARG A 63 1.24 -5.64 -9.73
CA ARG A 63 -0.12 -5.08 -9.87
C ARG A 63 -1.18 -5.89 -9.15
N LEU A 64 -0.83 -6.36 -7.95
CA LEU A 64 -1.72 -7.11 -7.08
C LEU A 64 -2.11 -6.29 -5.87
N LEU A 65 -3.33 -6.45 -5.45
CA LEU A 65 -3.80 -5.96 -4.16
C LEU A 65 -4.65 -7.02 -3.47
N ALA A 66 -4.75 -6.88 -2.15
CA ALA A 66 -5.71 -7.65 -1.34
C ALA A 66 -6.76 -6.69 -0.81
N ALA A 67 -8.01 -7.10 -0.87
CA ALA A 67 -9.14 -6.36 -0.30
C ALA A 67 -9.88 -7.21 0.72
N GLY A 68 -10.21 -6.59 1.84
CA GLY A 68 -10.99 -7.17 2.93
C GLY A 68 -12.34 -6.48 3.11
N ASP A 69 -13.03 -6.83 4.19
CA ASP A 69 -14.36 -6.31 4.55
C ASP A 69 -15.44 -6.59 3.48
N LEU A 70 -15.27 -7.68 2.76
CA LEU A 70 -16.14 -8.11 1.67
C LEU A 70 -16.86 -9.42 2.01
N PRO A 71 -18.07 -9.64 1.50
CA PRO A 71 -18.73 -10.94 1.54
C PRO A 71 -18.06 -11.89 0.54
N ILE A 72 -16.98 -12.54 0.96
CA ILE A 72 -16.12 -13.36 0.10
C ILE A 72 -16.89 -14.45 -0.66
N ALA A 73 -17.92 -15.01 -0.05
CA ALA A 73 -18.74 -16.04 -0.67
C ALA A 73 -19.47 -15.57 -1.96
N ASP A 74 -19.66 -14.27 -2.11
CA ASP A 74 -20.32 -13.69 -3.28
C ASP A 74 -19.36 -13.38 -4.44
N PHE A 75 -18.06 -13.61 -4.24
CA PHE A 75 -17.04 -13.37 -5.25
C PHE A 75 -16.62 -14.67 -5.95
N LYS A 76 -16.21 -14.51 -7.18
CA LYS A 76 -15.63 -15.58 -8.00
C LYS A 76 -14.34 -15.08 -8.67
N ARG A 77 -13.46 -16.03 -8.96
CA ARG A 77 -12.30 -15.73 -9.79
C ARG A 77 -12.77 -15.24 -11.17
N GLY A 78 -12.18 -14.14 -11.61
CA GLY A 78 -12.54 -13.48 -12.86
C GLY A 78 -13.60 -12.37 -12.71
N ASP A 79 -14.16 -12.18 -11.52
CA ASP A 79 -15.09 -11.06 -11.29
C ASP A 79 -14.36 -9.73 -11.47
N ALA A 80 -14.98 -8.84 -12.23
CA ALA A 80 -14.46 -7.49 -12.42
C ALA A 80 -14.78 -6.62 -11.20
N VAL A 81 -13.81 -5.81 -10.81
CA VAL A 81 -13.93 -4.84 -9.72
C VAL A 81 -13.41 -3.48 -10.14
N VAL A 82 -13.91 -2.45 -9.51
CA VAL A 82 -13.47 -1.08 -9.67
C VAL A 82 -12.76 -0.64 -8.39
N ILE A 83 -11.64 0.04 -8.53
CA ILE A 83 -10.89 0.59 -7.41
C ILE A 83 -11.14 2.09 -7.37
N LEU A 84 -11.63 2.59 -6.24
CA LEU A 84 -11.98 3.97 -6.02
C LEU A 84 -11.08 4.61 -4.99
N GLY A 85 -10.72 5.85 -5.21
CA GLY A 85 -10.02 6.70 -4.26
C GLY A 85 -10.95 7.36 -3.23
N SER A 86 -10.35 8.20 -2.40
CA SER A 86 -11.04 8.88 -1.29
C SER A 86 -12.18 9.83 -1.74
N SER A 87 -12.06 10.40 -2.92
CA SER A 87 -13.10 11.26 -3.51
C SER A 87 -14.09 10.49 -4.37
N GLN A 88 -14.10 9.16 -4.26
CA GLN A 88 -14.91 8.25 -5.08
C GLN A 88 -14.55 8.28 -6.59
N GLU A 89 -13.39 8.83 -6.90
CA GLU A 89 -12.83 8.79 -8.25
C GLU A 89 -12.36 7.37 -8.59
N GLN A 90 -12.62 6.95 -9.82
CA GLN A 90 -12.10 5.67 -10.30
C GLN A 90 -10.60 5.77 -10.53
N ILE A 91 -9.85 4.96 -9.79
CA ILE A 91 -8.39 4.88 -9.91
C ILE A 91 -7.98 3.83 -10.93
N ALA A 92 -8.54 2.65 -10.82
CA ALA A 92 -8.23 1.52 -11.70
C ALA A 92 -9.39 0.53 -11.73
N THR A 93 -9.29 -0.42 -12.63
CA THR A 93 -10.13 -1.61 -12.67
C THR A 93 -9.27 -2.84 -12.49
N GLY A 94 -9.86 -3.94 -12.09
CA GLY A 94 -9.12 -5.20 -11.92
C GLY A 94 -10.05 -6.40 -11.92
N ASP A 95 -9.42 -7.56 -11.84
CA ASP A 95 -10.11 -8.86 -11.81
C ASP A 95 -9.68 -9.64 -10.59
N VAL A 96 -10.63 -10.33 -9.99
CA VAL A 96 -10.37 -11.24 -8.86
C VAL A 96 -9.57 -12.44 -9.37
N VAL A 97 -8.38 -12.63 -8.86
CA VAL A 97 -7.47 -13.72 -9.27
C VAL A 97 -7.46 -14.88 -8.27
N SER A 98 -7.71 -14.59 -7.00
CA SER A 98 -7.83 -15.61 -5.96
C SER A 98 -8.62 -15.08 -4.77
N MET A 99 -9.06 -15.99 -3.92
CA MET A 99 -9.83 -15.67 -2.73
C MET A 99 -9.24 -16.41 -1.54
N GLY A 100 -9.10 -15.71 -0.44
CA GLY A 100 -8.76 -16.28 0.85
C GLY A 100 -9.98 -16.42 1.74
N LYS A 101 -9.75 -16.66 3.01
CA LYS A 101 -10.83 -16.79 4.00
C LYS A 101 -11.56 -15.45 4.23
N ASN A 102 -10.79 -14.35 4.30
CA ASN A 102 -11.29 -13.03 4.69
C ASN A 102 -10.90 -11.93 3.69
N TRP A 103 -10.35 -12.28 2.55
CA TRP A 103 -9.90 -11.33 1.53
C TRP A 103 -10.01 -11.92 0.14
N ILE A 104 -10.01 -11.02 -0.84
CA ILE A 104 -9.81 -11.35 -2.25
C ILE A 104 -8.47 -10.76 -2.71
N HIS A 105 -7.84 -11.43 -3.65
CA HIS A 105 -6.71 -10.87 -4.40
C HIS A 105 -7.21 -10.38 -5.75
N VAL A 106 -6.81 -9.18 -6.11
CA VAL A 106 -7.18 -8.52 -7.35
C VAL A 106 -5.92 -8.17 -8.12
N HIS A 107 -5.88 -8.57 -9.39
CA HIS A 107 -4.91 -8.04 -10.33
C HIS A 107 -5.52 -6.82 -10.99
N TYR A 108 -4.89 -5.66 -10.84
CA TYR A 108 -5.40 -4.42 -11.40
C TYR A 108 -4.61 -3.98 -12.63
N GLY A 109 -5.29 -3.31 -13.54
CA GLY A 109 -4.71 -2.75 -14.75
C GLY A 109 -3.91 -1.47 -14.49
N GLU A 110 -3.56 -0.77 -15.53
CA GLU A 110 -2.96 0.55 -15.42
C GLU A 110 -3.94 1.51 -14.75
N ALA A 111 -3.39 2.45 -13.97
CA ALA A 111 -4.19 3.52 -13.40
C ALA A 111 -4.88 4.31 -14.53
N ALA A 112 -6.10 4.76 -14.27
CA ALA A 112 -6.80 5.64 -15.18
C ALA A 112 -5.97 6.91 -15.43
N THR A 113 -6.12 7.52 -16.60
CA THR A 113 -5.35 8.69 -17.01
C THR A 113 -5.40 9.79 -15.94
N GLY A 114 -4.23 10.24 -15.48
CA GLY A 114 -4.11 11.26 -14.44
C GLY A 114 -4.35 10.75 -13.02
N GLN A 115 -4.58 9.45 -12.83
CA GLN A 115 -4.77 8.85 -11.53
C GLN A 115 -3.49 8.21 -11.00
N ARG A 116 -3.40 8.14 -9.68
CA ARG A 116 -2.35 7.43 -8.96
C ARG A 116 -2.60 5.92 -8.96
N ALA A 117 -1.59 5.16 -8.58
CA ALA A 117 -1.76 3.73 -8.31
C ALA A 117 -2.65 3.48 -7.09
N PRO A 118 -3.32 2.31 -7.01
CA PRO A 118 -4.05 1.90 -5.82
C PRO A 118 -3.19 1.90 -4.56
N GLN A 119 -3.78 2.27 -3.45
CA GLN A 119 -3.13 2.38 -2.14
C GLN A 119 -3.96 1.72 -1.04
N LEU A 120 -3.34 1.51 0.12
CA LEU A 120 -4.02 1.06 1.32
C LEU A 120 -5.18 2.00 1.66
N GLY A 121 -6.34 1.43 1.99
CA GLY A 121 -7.53 2.17 2.35
C GLY A 121 -8.42 2.58 1.18
N ASP A 122 -7.97 2.43 -0.06
CA ASP A 122 -8.83 2.61 -1.23
C ASP A 122 -9.98 1.60 -1.20
N LEU A 123 -11.07 1.92 -1.89
CA LEU A 123 -12.22 1.05 -1.98
C LEU A 123 -12.11 0.11 -3.18
N VAL A 124 -12.54 -1.12 -2.96
CA VAL A 124 -12.78 -2.10 -4.03
C VAL A 124 -14.28 -2.33 -4.12
N VAL A 125 -14.84 -2.11 -5.29
CA VAL A 125 -16.26 -2.15 -5.53
C VAL A 125 -16.61 -3.14 -6.63
N ARG A 126 -17.59 -3.99 -6.38
CA ARG A 126 -18.21 -4.83 -7.38
C ARG A 126 -19.71 -4.58 -7.41
N PHE A 127 -20.25 -4.38 -8.59
CA PHE A 127 -21.70 -4.29 -8.79
C PHE A 127 -22.27 -5.67 -9.11
N LYS A 128 -23.41 -6.02 -8.51
CA LYS A 128 -24.01 -7.36 -8.66
C LYS A 128 -24.46 -7.70 -10.08
N ASN A 129 -24.64 -6.70 -10.92
CA ASN A 129 -25.25 -6.83 -12.24
C ASN A 129 -24.25 -6.68 -13.41
N GLN A 130 -22.99 -6.94 -13.17
CA GLN A 130 -21.96 -7.03 -14.22
C GLN A 130 -21.46 -8.43 -14.41
#